data_ea980ec67c33dc5347c8e5208ba9921d
#
_entry.id   ea980ec67c33dc5347c8e5208ba9921d
#
_cell.length_a   1.000
_cell.length_b   1.000
_cell.length_c   1.000
_cell.angle_alpha   90.00
_cell.angle_beta   90.00
_cell.angle_gamma   90.00
#
_symmetry.space_group_name_H-M   'P 1'
#
loop_
_entity.id
_entity.type
_entity.pdbx_description
1 polymer ?
#
loop_
_entity_poly.entity_id
_entity_poly.type
_entity_poly.pdbx_seq_one_letter_code
_entity_poly.pdbx_strand_id
1 'polypeptide(L)'
;MLVVFKDDKMYCISEKCDQRVVEALKNPAIMINVDDLPLPWFKVLCVEKDSVLRELQPFVESFGYPDLRFVRSTPILLEVVGKDNNKGFGLTNLASRLGIDMKKTIAVGDFFNDEPMFKVAGRVFLPENAAEELKHYGTVVCDHMQGTLGDVVEILDRELS
;
A
#
# COMPACT_ATOMS: atom_id res chain seq x y z
N MET A 1 -8.27 -6.23 14.59
CA MET A 1 -7.59 -7.50 14.32
C MET A 1 -6.16 -7.22 13.91
N LEU A 2 -5.19 -7.95 14.41
CA LEU A 2 -3.78 -7.83 14.03
C LEU A 2 -3.29 -9.09 13.31
N VAL A 3 -2.63 -8.88 12.19
CA VAL A 3 -2.10 -9.95 11.33
C VAL A 3 -0.64 -9.67 11.02
N VAL A 4 0.18 -10.70 11.09
CA VAL A 4 1.60 -10.66 10.75
C VAL A 4 1.86 -11.49 9.50
N PHE A 5 2.64 -10.95 8.57
CA PHE A 5 3.12 -11.66 7.39
C PHE A 5 4.59 -12.07 7.61
N LYS A 6 4.85 -13.37 7.49
CA LYS A 6 6.15 -13.99 7.65
C LYS A 6 6.25 -15.26 6.82
N ASP A 7 7.36 -15.45 6.09
CA ASP A 7 7.66 -16.68 5.32
C ASP A 7 6.49 -17.12 4.42
N ASP A 8 5.91 -16.20 3.65
CA ASP A 8 4.74 -16.41 2.78
C ASP A 8 3.46 -16.88 3.48
N LYS A 9 3.42 -16.78 4.81
CA LYS A 9 2.28 -17.13 5.65
C LYS A 9 1.69 -15.90 6.33
N MET A 10 0.41 -16.02 6.67
CA MET A 10 -0.34 -15.04 7.43
C MET A 10 -0.65 -15.59 8.83
N TYR A 11 -0.24 -14.86 9.84
CA TYR A 11 -0.46 -15.21 11.25
C TYR A 11 -1.40 -14.20 11.90
N CYS A 12 -2.46 -14.66 12.51
CA CYS A 12 -3.34 -13.82 13.31
C CYS A 12 -2.91 -13.86 14.77
N ILE A 13 -2.50 -12.71 15.31
CA ILE A 13 -2.03 -12.54 16.70
C ILE A 13 -3.09 -11.89 17.60
N SER A 14 -4.30 -11.66 17.09
CA SER A 14 -5.46 -11.23 17.87
C SER A 14 -6.20 -12.43 18.45
N GLU A 15 -6.92 -12.22 19.55
CA GLU A 15 -7.76 -13.25 20.17
C GLU A 15 -8.81 -13.85 19.22
N LYS A 16 -9.25 -13.04 18.24
CA LYS A 16 -10.22 -13.44 17.21
C LYS A 16 -9.72 -13.03 15.83
N CYS A 17 -9.85 -13.92 14.87
CA CYS A 17 -9.60 -13.66 13.47
C CYS A 17 -10.92 -13.54 12.71
N ASP A 18 -11.17 -12.41 12.08
CA ASP A 18 -12.37 -12.21 11.27
C ASP A 18 -12.20 -12.95 9.94
N GLN A 19 -13.01 -13.98 9.71
CA GLN A 19 -12.95 -14.82 8.51
C GLN A 19 -13.17 -14.02 7.22
N ARG A 20 -13.99 -12.96 7.24
CA ARG A 20 -14.20 -12.09 6.07
C ARG A 20 -12.91 -11.41 5.64
N VAL A 21 -12.05 -11.04 6.60
CA VAL A 21 -10.73 -10.44 6.31
C VAL A 21 -9.77 -11.50 5.76
N VAL A 22 -9.79 -12.71 6.32
CA VAL A 22 -9.01 -13.86 5.83
C VAL A 22 -9.36 -14.17 4.38
N GLU A 23 -10.64 -14.23 4.06
CA GLU A 23 -11.15 -14.47 2.70
C GLU A 23 -10.74 -13.34 1.74
N ALA A 24 -10.86 -12.08 2.18
CA ALA A 24 -10.46 -10.92 1.37
C ALA A 24 -8.95 -10.89 1.09
N LEU A 25 -8.13 -11.30 2.05
CA LEU A 25 -6.68 -11.41 1.89
C LEU A 25 -6.25 -12.66 1.10
N LYS A 26 -7.19 -13.57 0.80
CA LYS A 26 -6.95 -14.82 0.03
C LYS A 26 -5.81 -15.67 0.60
N ASN A 27 -5.60 -15.61 1.90
CA ASN A 27 -4.52 -16.33 2.57
C ASN A 27 -5.04 -16.90 3.90
N PRO A 28 -4.94 -18.20 4.14
CA PRO A 28 -5.38 -18.80 5.41
C PRO A 28 -4.56 -18.24 6.57
N ALA A 29 -5.26 -17.81 7.63
CA ALA A 29 -4.63 -17.29 8.83
C ALA A 29 -4.31 -18.41 9.81
N ILE A 30 -3.07 -18.43 10.32
CA ILE A 30 -2.63 -19.30 11.40
C ILE A 30 -2.77 -18.53 12.71
N MET A 31 -3.60 -19.01 13.63
CA MET A 31 -3.72 -18.41 14.97
C MET A 31 -2.46 -18.73 15.79
N ILE A 32 -1.83 -17.72 16.37
CA ILE A 32 -0.62 -17.86 17.16
C ILE A 32 -0.55 -16.78 18.24
N ASN A 33 0.09 -17.07 19.36
CA ASN A 33 0.45 -16.03 20.33
C ASN A 33 1.63 -15.22 19.78
N VAL A 34 1.58 -13.90 19.95
CA VAL A 34 2.66 -13.01 19.48
C VAL A 34 4.03 -13.39 20.01
N ASP A 35 4.11 -13.85 21.25
CA ASP A 35 5.35 -14.26 21.89
C ASP A 35 5.95 -15.54 21.28
N ASP A 36 5.12 -16.36 20.62
CA ASP A 36 5.54 -17.59 19.96
C ASP A 36 5.92 -17.39 18.50
N LEU A 37 5.72 -16.16 17.95
CA LEU A 37 6.02 -15.85 16.55
C LEU A 37 7.41 -15.22 16.39
N PRO A 38 8.43 -16.00 15.96
CA PRO A 38 9.80 -15.51 15.88
C PRO A 38 9.99 -14.43 14.80
N LEU A 39 10.88 -13.49 15.05
CA LEU A 39 11.34 -12.50 14.07
C LEU A 39 12.23 -13.17 12.99
N PRO A 40 12.44 -12.53 11.83
CA PRO A 40 11.85 -11.25 11.41
C PRO A 40 10.44 -11.39 10.86
N TRP A 41 9.68 -10.30 10.91
CA TRP A 41 8.38 -10.18 10.23
C TRP A 41 8.50 -9.25 9.01
N PHE A 42 7.76 -9.53 7.94
CA PHE A 42 7.76 -8.67 6.74
C PHE A 42 6.88 -7.44 6.92
N LYS A 43 5.69 -7.63 7.48
CA LYS A 43 4.78 -6.55 7.83
C LYS A 43 3.76 -6.98 8.88
N VAL A 44 3.22 -6.00 9.58
CA VAL A 44 2.05 -6.15 10.43
C VAL A 44 0.89 -5.38 9.81
N LEU A 45 -0.29 -5.97 9.81
CA LEU A 45 -1.51 -5.37 9.32
C LEU A 45 -2.49 -5.21 10.48
N CYS A 46 -2.90 -3.99 10.76
CA CYS A 46 -4.00 -3.69 11.66
C CYS A 46 -5.27 -3.46 10.84
N VAL A 47 -6.30 -4.26 11.11
CA VAL A 47 -7.62 -4.18 10.47
C VAL A 47 -8.62 -3.64 11.47
N GLU A 48 -9.15 -2.45 11.21
CA GLU A 48 -10.10 -1.78 12.09
C GLU A 48 -10.89 -0.72 11.31
N LYS A 49 -11.91 -0.13 11.93
CA LYS A 49 -12.70 0.95 11.34
C LYS A 49 -11.84 2.17 11.06
N ASP A 50 -12.18 2.91 10.01
CA ASP A 50 -11.47 4.13 9.60
C ASP A 50 -11.33 5.14 10.76
N SER A 51 -12.40 5.37 11.52
CA SER A 51 -12.37 6.30 12.66
C SER A 51 -11.33 5.92 13.72
N VAL A 52 -11.19 4.63 14.01
CA VAL A 52 -10.20 4.12 14.97
C VAL A 52 -8.79 4.26 14.43
N LEU A 53 -8.59 3.92 13.14
CA LEU A 53 -7.25 4.00 12.52
C LEU A 53 -6.77 5.44 12.36
N ARG A 54 -7.67 6.41 12.18
CA ARG A 54 -7.32 7.86 12.16
C ARG A 54 -6.76 8.35 13.48
N GLU A 55 -7.18 7.76 14.59
CA GLU A 55 -6.65 8.08 15.92
C GLU A 55 -5.40 7.24 16.26
N LEU A 56 -5.42 5.96 15.86
CA LEU A 56 -4.35 5.02 16.17
C LEU A 56 -3.05 5.39 15.44
N GLN A 57 -3.12 5.77 14.15
CA GLN A 57 -1.91 6.06 13.36
C GLN A 57 -1.06 7.16 13.99
N PRO A 58 -1.54 8.39 14.26
CA PRO A 58 -0.72 9.42 14.90
C PRO A 58 -0.26 9.03 16.30
N PHE A 59 -1.05 8.23 17.03
CA PHE A 59 -0.64 7.72 18.33
C PHE A 59 0.59 6.81 18.22
N VAL A 60 0.59 5.81 17.33
CA VAL A 60 1.75 4.91 17.17
C VAL A 60 2.95 5.61 16.55
N GLU A 61 2.73 6.57 15.65
CA GLU A 61 3.80 7.40 15.08
C GLU A 61 4.50 8.29 16.13
N SER A 62 3.77 8.71 17.17
CA SER A 62 4.32 9.53 18.26
C SER A 62 5.42 8.83 19.07
N PHE A 63 5.50 7.51 19.03
CA PHE A 63 6.59 6.75 19.66
C PHE A 63 7.94 6.88 18.93
N GLY A 64 7.95 7.40 17.70
CA GLY A 64 9.16 7.76 16.97
C GLY A 64 10.05 6.57 16.57
N TYR A 65 9.47 5.46 16.14
CA TYR A 65 10.22 4.30 15.64
C TYR A 65 10.96 4.66 14.33
N PRO A 66 12.30 4.78 14.33
CA PRO A 66 13.05 5.34 13.19
C PRO A 66 13.05 4.41 11.97
N ASP A 67 12.89 3.12 12.16
CA ASP A 67 13.00 2.09 11.13
C ASP A 67 11.64 1.58 10.64
N LEU A 68 10.54 2.13 11.17
CA LEU A 68 9.18 1.72 10.81
C LEU A 68 8.41 2.86 10.15
N ARG A 69 7.48 2.46 9.30
CA ARG A 69 6.43 3.32 8.73
C ARG A 69 5.07 2.73 9.04
N PHE A 70 4.12 3.62 9.28
CA PHE A 70 2.71 3.32 9.50
C PHE A 70 1.94 3.88 8.31
N VAL A 71 1.36 3.02 7.49
CA VAL A 71 0.80 3.40 6.19
C VAL A 71 -0.64 2.92 6.06
N ARG A 72 -1.54 3.84 5.72
CA ARG A 72 -2.91 3.48 5.33
C ARG A 72 -2.90 2.96 3.90
N SER A 73 -3.26 1.70 3.71
CA SER A 73 -3.40 1.10 2.37
C SER A 73 -4.85 1.04 1.89
N THR A 74 -5.79 1.14 2.81
CA THR A 74 -7.23 1.35 2.58
C THR A 74 -7.83 2.07 3.79
N PRO A 75 -9.09 2.52 3.74
CA PRO A 75 -9.74 3.12 4.92
C PRO A 75 -9.77 2.24 6.17
N ILE A 76 -9.68 0.92 6.02
CA ILE A 76 -9.78 -0.04 7.13
C ILE A 76 -8.47 -0.79 7.43
N LEU A 77 -7.38 -0.45 6.74
CA LEU A 77 -6.09 -1.14 6.88
C LEU A 77 -4.98 -0.15 7.23
N LEU A 78 -4.29 -0.40 8.34
CA LEU A 78 -3.05 0.25 8.71
C LEU A 78 -1.92 -0.78 8.67
N GLU A 79 -0.94 -0.55 7.81
CA GLU A 79 0.24 -1.40 7.66
C GLU A 79 1.41 -0.84 8.44
N VAL A 80 2.13 -1.72 9.15
CA VAL A 80 3.43 -1.43 9.74
C VAL A 80 4.48 -2.16 8.92
N VAL A 81 5.38 -1.40 8.31
CA VAL A 81 6.42 -1.89 7.40
C VAL A 81 7.76 -1.25 7.71
N GLY A 82 8.84 -1.85 7.26
CA GLY A 82 10.16 -1.22 7.31
C GLY A 82 10.18 0.11 6.56
N LYS A 83 10.95 1.07 7.04
CA LYS A 83 11.02 2.45 6.52
C LYS A 83 11.21 2.52 5.01
N ASP A 84 12.09 1.70 4.47
CA ASP A 84 12.43 1.68 3.05
C ASP A 84 11.54 0.72 2.24
N ASN A 85 10.66 -0.02 2.92
CA ASN A 85 9.75 -0.94 2.24
C ASN A 85 8.50 -0.19 1.77
N ASN A 86 8.59 0.42 0.59
CA ASN A 86 7.51 1.16 -0.03
C ASN A 86 7.52 1.04 -1.56
N LYS A 87 6.40 1.38 -2.20
CA LYS A 87 6.23 1.25 -3.66
C LYS A 87 7.20 2.12 -4.46
N GLY A 88 7.59 3.28 -3.96
CA GLY A 88 8.58 4.16 -4.61
C GLY A 88 9.97 3.54 -4.65
N PHE A 89 10.41 2.94 -3.53
CA PHE A 89 11.66 2.18 -3.49
C PHE A 89 11.61 0.98 -4.45
N GLY A 90 10.49 0.25 -4.48
CA GLY A 90 10.27 -0.85 -5.42
C GLY A 90 10.37 -0.41 -6.87
N LEU A 91 9.70 0.68 -7.25
CA LEU A 91 9.74 1.25 -8.60
C LEU A 91 11.16 1.68 -9.00
N THR A 92 11.85 2.40 -8.12
CA THR A 92 13.23 2.89 -8.38
C THR A 92 14.19 1.72 -8.57
N ASN A 93 14.12 0.69 -7.72
CA ASN A 93 14.97 -0.49 -7.86
C ASN A 93 14.68 -1.27 -9.15
N LEU A 94 13.42 -1.42 -9.51
CA LEU A 94 13.02 -2.11 -10.74
C LEU A 94 13.51 -1.34 -11.96
N ALA A 95 13.28 -0.04 -12.03
CA ALA A 95 13.75 0.82 -13.12
C ALA A 95 15.26 0.76 -13.25
N SER A 96 16.00 0.85 -12.14
CA SER A 96 17.47 0.74 -12.13
C SER A 96 17.96 -0.60 -12.68
N ARG A 97 17.36 -1.71 -12.25
CA ARG A 97 17.72 -3.06 -12.73
C ARG A 97 17.45 -3.27 -14.22
N LEU A 98 16.42 -2.61 -14.74
CA LEU A 98 16.03 -2.69 -16.15
C LEU A 98 16.72 -1.61 -17.03
N GLY A 99 17.51 -0.71 -16.44
CA GLY A 99 18.13 0.40 -17.15
C GLY A 99 17.13 1.43 -17.68
N ILE A 100 15.97 1.57 -17.03
CA ILE A 100 14.90 2.50 -17.41
C ILE A 100 15.11 3.83 -16.69
N ASP A 101 15.08 4.93 -17.43
CA ASP A 101 15.06 6.28 -16.86
C ASP A 101 13.75 6.50 -16.09
N MET A 102 13.85 6.98 -14.84
CA MET A 102 12.68 7.27 -14.00
C MET A 102 11.70 8.23 -14.67
N LYS A 103 12.15 9.15 -15.50
CA LYS A 103 11.30 10.07 -16.29
C LYS A 103 10.38 9.34 -17.28
N LYS A 104 10.71 8.09 -17.64
CA LYS A 104 9.93 7.24 -18.55
C LYS A 104 9.01 6.27 -17.81
N THR A 105 8.98 6.31 -16.48
CA THR A 105 8.11 5.46 -15.68
C THR A 105 6.74 6.10 -15.52
N ILE A 106 5.71 5.25 -15.44
CA ILE A 106 4.33 5.64 -15.21
C ILE A 106 3.86 4.94 -13.95
N ALA A 107 3.27 5.70 -13.03
CA ALA A 107 2.64 5.18 -11.84
C ALA A 107 1.12 5.35 -11.93
N VAL A 108 0.38 4.33 -11.53
CA VAL A 108 -1.07 4.36 -11.36
C VAL A 108 -1.39 3.90 -9.95
N GLY A 109 -2.21 4.63 -9.22
CA GLY A 109 -2.56 4.30 -7.84
C GLY A 109 -3.67 5.19 -7.29
N ASP A 110 -4.18 4.87 -6.11
CA ASP A 110 -5.38 5.49 -5.56
C ASP A 110 -5.28 5.88 -4.07
N PHE A 111 -4.29 5.35 -3.34
CA PHE A 111 -4.25 5.54 -1.89
C PHE A 111 -2.85 5.88 -1.35
N PHE A 112 -2.74 6.18 -0.05
CA PHE A 112 -1.53 6.71 0.59
C PHE A 112 -0.30 5.79 0.51
N ASN A 113 -0.48 4.48 0.35
CA ASN A 113 0.62 3.54 0.11
C ASN A 113 1.25 3.69 -1.28
N ASP A 114 0.59 4.38 -2.21
CA ASP A 114 1.10 4.69 -3.56
C ASP A 114 1.89 6.01 -3.60
N GLU A 115 1.69 6.90 -2.64
CA GLU A 115 2.30 8.21 -2.60
C GLU A 115 3.84 8.20 -2.80
N PRO A 116 4.60 7.30 -2.16
CA PRO A 116 6.05 7.22 -2.43
C PRO A 116 6.39 6.90 -3.88
N MET A 117 5.53 6.14 -4.58
CA MET A 117 5.70 5.85 -6.00
C MET A 117 5.39 7.07 -6.86
N PHE A 118 4.37 7.84 -6.53
CA PHE A 118 4.03 9.10 -7.21
C PHE A 118 5.16 10.13 -7.14
N LYS A 119 5.86 10.20 -6.01
CA LYS A 119 6.99 11.14 -5.81
C LYS A 119 8.20 10.87 -6.70
N VAL A 120 8.35 9.66 -7.21
CA VAL A 120 9.55 9.26 -7.99
C VAL A 120 9.23 8.93 -9.45
N ALA A 121 7.98 8.65 -9.79
CA ALA A 121 7.58 8.33 -11.16
C ALA A 121 7.70 9.54 -12.09
N GLY A 122 7.98 9.28 -13.37
CA GLY A 122 8.01 10.30 -14.40
C GLY A 122 6.64 10.87 -14.75
N ARG A 123 5.60 10.05 -14.63
CA ARG A 123 4.20 10.45 -14.84
C ARG A 123 3.27 9.67 -13.90
N VAL A 124 2.21 10.31 -13.44
CA VAL A 124 1.25 9.73 -12.50
C VAL A 124 -0.17 9.85 -13.03
N PHE A 125 -0.94 8.79 -12.88
CA PHE A 125 -2.39 8.76 -13.12
C PHE A 125 -3.12 8.27 -11.88
N LEU A 126 -4.26 8.86 -11.59
CA LEU A 126 -5.11 8.50 -10.46
C LEU A 126 -6.56 8.34 -10.93
N PRO A 127 -7.30 7.36 -10.39
CA PRO A 127 -8.75 7.29 -10.65
C PRO A 127 -9.50 8.40 -9.92
N GLU A 128 -10.70 8.72 -10.38
CA GLU A 128 -11.57 9.73 -9.75
C GLU A 128 -11.84 9.48 -8.27
N ASN A 129 -11.93 8.20 -7.88
CA ASN A 129 -12.14 7.78 -6.50
C ASN A 129 -10.86 7.64 -5.67
N ALA A 130 -9.70 8.09 -6.17
CA ALA A 130 -8.48 8.20 -5.37
C ALA A 130 -8.67 9.18 -4.19
N ALA A 131 -7.85 9.00 -3.15
CA ALA A 131 -7.81 9.92 -2.02
C ALA A 131 -7.57 11.36 -2.51
N GLU A 132 -8.42 12.30 -2.08
CA GLU A 132 -8.43 13.69 -2.59
C GLU A 132 -7.08 14.38 -2.42
N GLU A 133 -6.43 14.10 -1.29
CA GLU A 133 -5.12 14.65 -0.95
C GLU A 133 -4.00 14.22 -1.91
N LEU A 134 -4.22 13.16 -2.70
CA LEU A 134 -3.22 12.63 -3.65
C LEU A 134 -3.43 13.13 -5.09
N LYS A 135 -4.58 13.67 -5.43
CA LYS A 135 -4.92 14.07 -6.81
C LYS A 135 -3.98 15.12 -7.41
N HIS A 136 -3.30 15.88 -6.57
CA HIS A 136 -2.31 16.87 -7.02
C HIS A 136 -1.03 16.25 -7.62
N TYR A 137 -0.80 14.94 -7.45
CA TYR A 137 0.40 14.27 -7.99
C TYR A 137 0.33 14.00 -9.50
N GLY A 138 -0.86 13.95 -10.09
CA GLY A 138 -0.96 13.55 -11.49
C GLY A 138 -2.30 13.82 -12.17
N THR A 139 -2.51 13.15 -13.29
CA THR A 139 -3.73 13.27 -14.10
C THR A 139 -4.82 12.36 -13.53
N VAL A 140 -5.98 12.93 -13.25
CA VAL A 140 -7.16 12.17 -12.84
C VAL A 140 -7.86 11.62 -14.08
N VAL A 141 -8.15 10.32 -14.06
CA VAL A 141 -8.86 9.56 -15.09
C VAL A 141 -10.12 8.93 -14.49
N CYS A 142 -10.88 8.15 -15.26
CA CYS A 142 -12.12 7.57 -14.77
C CYS A 142 -11.95 6.72 -13.50
N ASP A 143 -13.06 6.46 -12.81
CA ASP A 143 -13.11 5.60 -11.61
C ASP A 143 -12.53 4.21 -11.90
N HIS A 144 -11.87 3.61 -10.90
CA HIS A 144 -11.23 2.30 -11.05
C HIS A 144 -12.19 1.18 -11.50
N MET A 145 -13.47 1.27 -11.14
CA MET A 145 -14.51 0.33 -11.59
C MET A 145 -14.89 0.52 -13.07
N GLN A 146 -14.54 1.66 -13.66
CA GLN A 146 -14.82 1.98 -15.08
C GLN A 146 -13.64 1.71 -16.00
N GLY A 147 -12.50 1.27 -15.47
CA GLY A 147 -11.36 0.84 -16.27
C GLY A 147 -10.22 1.85 -16.37
N THR A 148 -9.82 2.45 -15.25
CA THR A 148 -8.69 3.40 -15.13
C THR A 148 -7.48 3.06 -16.00
N LEU A 149 -7.05 1.80 -16.03
CA LEU A 149 -5.92 1.38 -16.87
C LEU A 149 -6.21 1.49 -18.35
N GLY A 150 -7.46 1.28 -18.78
CA GLY A 150 -7.87 1.48 -20.17
C GLY A 150 -7.69 2.94 -20.61
N ASP A 151 -8.19 3.88 -19.80
CA ASP A 151 -8.02 5.32 -20.06
C ASP A 151 -6.55 5.72 -20.13
N VAL A 152 -5.73 5.21 -19.20
CA VAL A 152 -4.29 5.48 -19.20
C VAL A 152 -3.64 5.01 -20.51
N VAL A 153 -3.94 3.79 -20.95
CA VAL A 153 -3.43 3.25 -22.23
C VAL A 153 -3.89 4.10 -23.41
N GLU A 154 -5.18 4.48 -23.47
CA GLU A 154 -5.69 5.32 -24.56
C GLU A 154 -5.03 6.70 -24.61
N ILE A 155 -4.77 7.32 -23.44
CA ILE A 155 -4.07 8.61 -23.37
C ILE A 155 -2.66 8.46 -23.92
N LEU A 156 -1.94 7.41 -23.49
CA LEU A 156 -0.56 7.16 -23.91
C LEU A 156 -0.46 6.83 -25.40
N ASP A 157 -1.38 6.04 -25.94
CA ASP A 157 -1.41 5.71 -27.38
C ASP A 157 -1.62 6.96 -28.25
N ARG A 158 -2.50 7.87 -27.84
CA ARG A 158 -2.72 9.14 -28.55
C ARG A 158 -1.50 10.07 -28.54
N GLU A 159 -0.69 10.02 -27.49
CA GLU A 159 0.52 10.85 -27.36
C GLU A 159 1.72 10.27 -28.09
N LEU A 160 1.74 8.97 -28.37
CA LEU A 160 2.83 8.27 -29.06
C LEU A 160 2.57 8.09 -30.56
N SER A 161 1.35 8.37 -31.02
CA SER A 161 0.95 8.30 -32.43
C SER A 161 1.17 9.63 -33.16
#